data_e09fe38129bf18ed735eb16a2d8c7f6b
#
_entry.id   e09fe38129bf18ed735eb16a2d8c7f6b
#
_cell.length_a   1.000
_cell.length_b   1.000
_cell.length_c   1.000
_cell.angle_alpha   90.00
_cell.angle_beta   90.00
_cell.angle_gamma   90.00
#
_symmetry.space_group_name_H-M   'P 1'
#
loop_
_entity.id
_entity.type
_entity.pdbx_description
1 polymer ?
#
loop_
_entity_poly.entity_id
_entity_poly.type
_entity_poly.pdbx_seq_one_letter_code
_entity_poly.pdbx_strand_id
1 'polypeptide(L)'
;KGDRVYRLLDTTLTFLGVAQEGQTLTYDIRVKGYANRPGSKECSMFFFEYDCYVDGELLIEMRNGVAGFFNEAELAAGKGVVHTTGDLKKRAAIQKKDVTPFLINPSKKTSYSEKDMEFLSVHGREKGWGSIMPSARGVNYKLCARKMLMIDRVTHVFPSGGAHGLGLILGEKILDRKHWYFPCHFHKDQVMAGSLVADGCSQLLKLFMVWLGLHKTVDNLVFRPVPGTKNKVR
;
A
#
# COMPACT_ATOMS: atom_id res chain seq x y z
N LYS A 1 -2.67 -6.09 -33.22
CA LYS A 1 -2.07 -6.93 -32.16
C LYS A 1 -1.09 -6.06 -31.38
N GLY A 2 -1.27 -5.85 -30.07
CA GLY A 2 -0.38 -5.07 -29.22
C GLY A 2 -0.83 -3.65 -28.93
N ASP A 3 -2.07 -3.31 -29.22
CA ASP A 3 -2.73 -2.03 -28.90
C ASP A 3 -3.48 -2.04 -27.55
N ARG A 4 -3.47 -3.17 -26.84
CA ARG A 4 -4.13 -3.34 -25.55
C ARG A 4 -3.14 -3.68 -24.45
N VAL A 5 -3.33 -3.04 -23.30
CA VAL A 5 -2.55 -3.24 -22.10
C VAL A 5 -3.35 -3.93 -21.01
N TYR A 6 -2.65 -4.71 -20.19
CA TYR A 6 -3.24 -5.43 -19.07
C TYR A 6 -3.47 -4.50 -17.86
N ARG A 7 -4.63 -4.68 -17.19
CA ARG A 7 -4.90 -4.06 -15.89
C ARG A 7 -5.61 -5.04 -14.97
N LEU A 8 -5.12 -5.13 -13.73
CA LEU A 8 -5.86 -5.75 -12.64
C LEU A 8 -6.92 -4.76 -12.16
N LEU A 9 -8.17 -5.21 -12.03
CA LEU A 9 -9.31 -4.35 -11.74
C LEU A 9 -9.82 -4.49 -10.31
N ASP A 10 -9.96 -5.72 -9.84
CA ASP A 10 -10.46 -6.01 -8.49
C ASP A 10 -9.83 -7.31 -7.99
N THR A 11 -9.58 -7.37 -6.69
CA THR A 11 -9.15 -8.59 -6.01
C THR A 11 -9.29 -8.48 -4.51
N THR A 12 -9.40 -9.62 -3.84
CA THR A 12 -9.31 -9.74 -2.38
C THR A 12 -8.11 -10.60 -2.03
N LEU A 13 -7.18 -10.03 -1.28
CA LEU A 13 -5.97 -10.69 -0.80
C LEU A 13 -6.04 -10.94 0.70
N THR A 14 -5.70 -12.16 1.11
CA THR A 14 -5.52 -12.54 2.52
C THR A 14 -4.08 -13.01 2.69
N PHE A 15 -3.31 -12.32 3.54
CA PHE A 15 -1.96 -12.70 3.90
C PHE A 15 -2.01 -13.54 5.18
N LEU A 16 -1.46 -14.76 5.15
CA LEU A 16 -1.44 -15.69 6.28
C LEU A 16 -0.08 -15.76 6.95
N GLY A 17 0.96 -15.28 6.27
CA GLY A 17 2.32 -15.28 6.77
C GLY A 17 3.24 -14.34 5.99
N VAL A 18 4.53 -14.53 6.16
CA VAL A 18 5.60 -13.78 5.47
C VAL A 18 6.64 -14.76 4.96
N ALA A 19 6.95 -14.71 3.67
CA ALA A 19 8.04 -15.49 3.09
C ALA A 19 9.41 -14.95 3.54
N GLN A 20 10.36 -15.83 3.70
CA GLN A 20 11.74 -15.53 4.08
C GLN A 20 12.72 -15.93 3.00
N GLU A 21 13.92 -15.38 3.06
CA GLU A 21 15.02 -15.77 2.17
C GLU A 21 15.32 -17.28 2.28
N GLY A 22 15.54 -17.91 1.14
CA GLY A 22 15.83 -19.35 1.04
C GLY A 22 14.61 -20.26 0.92
N GLN A 23 13.40 -19.74 1.11
CA GLN A 23 12.17 -20.50 0.95
C GLN A 23 11.72 -20.59 -0.52
N THR A 24 10.93 -21.62 -0.84
CA THR A 24 10.37 -21.82 -2.17
C THR A 24 8.90 -21.44 -2.19
N LEU A 25 8.51 -20.58 -3.14
CA LEU A 25 7.12 -20.22 -3.39
C LEU A 25 6.52 -21.10 -4.49
N THR A 26 5.34 -21.66 -4.22
CA THR A 26 4.54 -22.39 -5.19
C THR A 26 3.22 -21.67 -5.43
N TYR A 27 2.87 -21.46 -6.71
CA TYR A 27 1.66 -20.77 -7.11
C TYR A 27 0.67 -21.73 -7.75
N ASP A 28 -0.55 -21.78 -7.24
CA ASP A 28 -1.70 -22.48 -7.83
C ASP A 28 -2.69 -21.43 -8.34
N ILE A 29 -2.77 -21.26 -9.66
CA ILE A 29 -3.60 -20.23 -10.30
C ILE A 29 -4.74 -20.91 -11.06
N ARG A 30 -5.97 -20.53 -10.73
CA ARG A 30 -7.19 -21.08 -11.31
C ARG A 30 -7.97 -20.02 -12.06
N VAL A 31 -8.12 -20.21 -13.38
CA VAL A 31 -9.00 -19.36 -14.21
C VAL A 31 -10.43 -19.80 -13.99
N LYS A 32 -11.29 -18.87 -13.62
CA LYS A 32 -12.71 -19.11 -13.29
C LYS A 32 -13.65 -18.82 -14.45
N GLY A 33 -13.22 -18.00 -15.39
CA GLY A 33 -14.03 -17.67 -16.56
C GLY A 33 -13.50 -16.48 -17.34
N TYR A 34 -14.15 -16.23 -18.46
CA TYR A 34 -13.85 -15.15 -19.38
C TYR A 34 -15.12 -14.35 -19.67
N ALA A 35 -14.98 -13.07 -19.95
CA ALA A 35 -16.08 -12.23 -20.40
C ALA A 35 -15.65 -11.34 -21.56
N ASN A 36 -16.60 -11.14 -22.48
CA ASN A 36 -16.47 -10.14 -23.53
C ASN A 36 -17.08 -8.84 -23.02
N ARG A 37 -16.60 -7.73 -23.55
CA ARG A 37 -17.29 -6.44 -23.35
C ARG A 37 -18.61 -6.43 -24.11
N PRO A 38 -19.61 -5.69 -23.62
CA PRO A 38 -20.81 -5.42 -24.38
C PRO A 38 -20.44 -4.83 -25.75
N GLY A 39 -20.95 -5.44 -26.83
CA GLY A 39 -20.67 -5.03 -28.21
C GLY A 39 -19.33 -5.51 -28.80
N SER A 40 -18.52 -6.27 -28.10
CA SER A 40 -17.28 -6.88 -28.61
C SER A 40 -17.38 -8.40 -28.63
N LYS A 41 -16.84 -9.00 -29.71
CA LYS A 41 -16.68 -10.47 -29.81
C LYS A 41 -15.37 -10.95 -29.18
N GLU A 42 -14.45 -10.05 -28.82
CA GLU A 42 -13.16 -10.38 -28.26
C GLU A 42 -13.25 -10.49 -26.74
N CYS A 43 -12.67 -11.57 -26.20
CA CYS A 43 -12.48 -11.70 -24.77
C CYS A 43 -11.59 -10.54 -24.27
N SER A 44 -12.13 -9.72 -23.41
CA SER A 44 -11.43 -8.55 -22.88
C SER A 44 -11.22 -8.60 -21.36
N MET A 45 -11.89 -9.51 -20.69
CA MET A 45 -11.74 -9.72 -19.24
C MET A 45 -11.64 -11.19 -18.90
N PHE A 46 -10.94 -11.51 -17.81
CA PHE A 46 -10.90 -12.83 -17.22
C PHE A 46 -10.99 -12.77 -15.69
N PHE A 47 -11.56 -13.82 -15.14
CA PHE A 47 -11.78 -14.01 -13.71
C PHE A 47 -10.88 -15.13 -13.22
N PHE A 48 -10.22 -14.94 -12.10
CA PHE A 48 -9.26 -15.91 -11.59
C PHE A 48 -9.11 -15.80 -10.07
N GLU A 49 -8.51 -16.83 -9.51
CA GLU A 49 -8.09 -16.89 -8.13
C GLU A 49 -6.76 -17.63 -8.05
N TYR A 50 -6.03 -17.41 -6.96
CA TYR A 50 -4.84 -18.20 -6.72
C TYR A 50 -4.58 -18.43 -5.23
N ASP A 51 -3.82 -19.47 -4.96
CA ASP A 51 -3.18 -19.72 -3.68
C ASP A 51 -1.67 -19.72 -3.88
N CYS A 52 -0.96 -19.09 -2.95
CA CYS A 52 0.48 -19.11 -2.91
C CYS A 52 0.92 -19.83 -1.64
N TYR A 53 1.79 -20.80 -1.79
CA TYR A 53 2.34 -21.61 -0.70
C TYR A 53 3.82 -21.28 -0.52
N VAL A 54 4.30 -21.39 0.70
CA VAL A 54 5.73 -21.36 1.05
C VAL A 54 6.09 -22.68 1.71
N ASP A 55 7.00 -23.44 1.10
CA ASP A 55 7.40 -24.78 1.56
C ASP A 55 6.20 -25.71 1.87
N GLY A 56 5.12 -25.60 1.11
CA GLY A 56 3.90 -26.37 1.27
C GLY A 56 2.83 -25.77 2.18
N GLU A 57 3.15 -24.73 2.95
CA GLU A 57 2.20 -24.04 3.82
C GLU A 57 1.56 -22.84 3.10
N LEU A 58 0.23 -22.68 3.25
CA LEU A 58 -0.52 -21.60 2.60
C LEU A 58 -0.09 -20.24 3.14
N LEU A 59 0.42 -19.38 2.26
CA LEU A 59 0.93 -18.06 2.57
C LEU A 59 -0.02 -16.93 2.19
N ILE A 60 -0.59 -17.00 0.98
CA ILE A 60 -1.49 -15.98 0.45
C ILE A 60 -2.66 -16.65 -0.26
N GLU A 61 -3.86 -16.16 0.01
CA GLU A 61 -5.04 -16.43 -0.80
C GLU A 61 -5.42 -15.19 -1.60
N MET A 62 -5.69 -15.38 -2.90
CA MET A 62 -6.30 -14.35 -3.73
C MET A 62 -7.62 -14.86 -4.27
N ARG A 63 -8.67 -14.07 -4.08
CA ARG A 63 -10.04 -14.38 -4.49
C ARG A 63 -10.66 -13.21 -5.25
N ASN A 64 -11.66 -13.54 -6.08
CA ASN A 64 -12.39 -12.56 -6.87
C ASN A 64 -11.47 -11.71 -7.76
N GLY A 65 -10.42 -12.31 -8.31
CA GLY A 65 -9.51 -11.66 -9.24
C GLY A 65 -10.22 -11.34 -10.56
N VAL A 66 -10.16 -10.07 -10.95
CA VAL A 66 -10.67 -9.59 -12.24
C VAL A 66 -9.57 -8.81 -12.93
N ALA A 67 -9.24 -9.19 -14.14
CA ALA A 67 -8.29 -8.47 -14.97
C ALA A 67 -8.85 -8.27 -16.38
N GLY A 68 -8.34 -7.25 -17.06
CA GLY A 68 -8.78 -6.92 -18.41
C GLY A 68 -7.68 -6.38 -19.29
N PHE A 69 -7.97 -6.37 -20.60
CA PHE A 69 -7.14 -5.79 -21.64
C PHE A 69 -7.81 -4.57 -22.23
N PHE A 70 -7.12 -3.43 -22.22
CA PHE A 70 -7.67 -2.12 -22.54
C PHE A 70 -6.82 -1.42 -23.60
N ASN A 71 -7.45 -0.74 -24.55
CA ASN A 71 -6.77 0.20 -25.42
C ASN A 71 -6.66 1.58 -24.74
N GLU A 72 -5.93 2.49 -25.35
CA GLU A 72 -5.66 3.82 -24.80
C GLU A 72 -6.94 4.65 -24.61
N ALA A 73 -7.87 4.62 -25.58
CA ALA A 73 -9.14 5.33 -25.50
C ALA A 73 -10.01 4.81 -24.34
N GLU A 74 -10.05 3.52 -24.12
CA GLU A 74 -10.77 2.89 -23.02
C GLU A 74 -10.17 3.24 -21.66
N LEU A 75 -8.84 3.31 -21.56
CA LEU A 75 -8.16 3.76 -20.34
C LEU A 75 -8.44 5.24 -20.06
N ALA A 76 -8.39 6.09 -21.08
CA ALA A 76 -8.68 7.53 -20.96
C ALA A 76 -10.14 7.78 -20.56
N ALA A 77 -11.09 6.96 -21.05
CA ALA A 77 -12.51 7.03 -20.67
C ALA A 77 -12.79 6.42 -19.26
N GLY A 78 -11.82 5.73 -18.67
CA GLY A 78 -11.96 5.09 -17.38
C GLY A 78 -12.17 6.11 -16.25
N LYS A 79 -13.22 5.90 -15.45
CA LYS A 79 -13.57 6.78 -14.31
C LYS A 79 -12.87 6.37 -12.99
N GLY A 80 -12.00 5.36 -13.04
CA GLY A 80 -11.40 4.80 -11.83
C GLY A 80 -12.42 4.16 -10.89
N VAL A 81 -12.07 4.08 -9.60
CA VAL A 81 -12.99 3.53 -8.58
C VAL A 81 -14.03 4.58 -8.21
N VAL A 82 -15.29 4.30 -8.56
CA VAL A 82 -16.42 5.13 -8.14
C VAL A 82 -16.99 4.56 -6.85
N HIS A 83 -16.90 5.33 -5.76
CA HIS A 83 -17.51 4.95 -4.50
C HIS A 83 -19.04 5.04 -4.60
N THR A 84 -19.71 3.96 -4.24
CA THR A 84 -21.18 3.97 -4.14
C THR A 84 -21.63 4.79 -2.93
N THR A 85 -22.89 5.23 -2.92
CA THR A 85 -23.49 5.88 -1.74
C THR A 85 -23.38 5.00 -0.48
N GLY A 86 -23.46 3.67 -0.66
CA GLY A 86 -23.25 2.70 0.42
C GLY A 86 -21.83 2.70 0.97
N ASP A 87 -20.81 2.79 0.09
CA ASP A 87 -19.41 2.89 0.52
C ASP A 87 -19.16 4.20 1.30
N LEU A 88 -19.72 5.31 0.84
CA LEU A 88 -19.61 6.60 1.52
C LEU A 88 -20.32 6.58 2.88
N LYS A 89 -21.51 5.97 2.98
CA LYS A 89 -22.22 5.79 4.25
C LYS A 89 -21.42 4.93 5.23
N LYS A 90 -20.83 3.82 4.78
CA LYS A 90 -19.97 2.99 5.63
C LYS A 90 -18.75 3.76 6.15
N ARG A 91 -18.11 4.58 5.32
CA ARG A 91 -17.01 5.44 5.76
C ARG A 91 -17.43 6.49 6.77
N ALA A 92 -18.61 7.10 6.58
CA ALA A 92 -19.17 8.08 7.51
C ALA A 92 -19.69 7.48 8.82
N ALA A 93 -19.98 6.17 8.85
CA ALA A 93 -20.54 5.49 10.03
C ALA A 93 -19.55 5.32 11.19
N ILE A 94 -18.24 5.48 10.97
CA ILE A 94 -17.25 5.52 12.07
C ILE A 94 -17.46 6.81 12.84
N GLN A 95 -18.04 6.69 14.04
CA GLN A 95 -18.33 7.85 14.89
C GLN A 95 -17.13 8.15 15.80
N LYS A 96 -16.89 9.42 16.11
CA LYS A 96 -15.81 9.86 17.02
C LYS A 96 -15.87 9.18 18.40
N LYS A 97 -17.07 8.89 18.88
CA LYS A 97 -17.27 8.19 20.17
C LYS A 97 -16.74 6.75 20.18
N ASP A 98 -16.62 6.13 19.00
CA ASP A 98 -16.17 4.75 18.86
C ASP A 98 -14.64 4.63 18.73
N VAL A 99 -13.96 5.78 18.74
CA VAL A 99 -12.50 5.83 18.50
C VAL A 99 -11.85 6.78 19.49
N THR A 100 -10.99 6.25 20.33
CA THR A 100 -10.20 7.06 21.26
C THR A 100 -8.97 7.62 20.54
N PRO A 101 -8.70 8.92 20.58
CA PRO A 101 -7.47 9.49 20.05
C PRO A 101 -6.24 8.86 20.70
N PHE A 102 -5.36 8.34 19.85
CA PHE A 102 -4.13 7.70 20.31
C PHE A 102 -2.96 8.70 20.22
N LEU A 103 -2.85 9.57 21.22
CA LEU A 103 -1.77 10.56 21.34
C LEU A 103 -0.98 10.32 22.62
N ILE A 104 0.14 9.61 22.52
CA ILE A 104 0.94 9.31 23.71
C ILE A 104 2.00 10.39 23.96
N ASN A 105 2.70 10.80 22.93
CA ASN A 105 3.71 11.86 22.97
C ASN A 105 4.11 12.17 21.53
N PRO A 106 3.27 12.89 20.78
CA PRO A 106 3.52 13.13 19.38
C PRO A 106 4.77 14.00 19.17
N SER A 107 5.42 13.79 18.05
CA SER A 107 6.49 14.66 17.59
C SER A 107 5.93 16.07 17.34
N LYS A 108 6.78 17.10 17.58
CA LYS A 108 6.45 18.48 17.20
C LYS A 108 6.72 18.77 15.72
N LYS A 109 7.47 17.92 15.04
CA LYS A 109 7.80 18.09 13.63
C LYS A 109 6.61 17.69 12.76
N THR A 110 6.09 18.61 11.96
CA THR A 110 4.87 18.44 11.16
C THR A 110 5.13 18.26 9.66
N SER A 111 6.39 18.25 9.24
CA SER A 111 6.79 17.99 7.85
C SER A 111 8.14 17.31 7.81
N TYR A 112 8.40 16.52 6.76
CA TYR A 112 9.65 15.81 6.54
C TYR A 112 10.10 16.02 5.10
N SER A 113 11.31 16.53 4.94
CA SER A 113 11.93 16.73 3.64
C SER A 113 12.38 15.40 3.02
N GLU A 114 12.76 15.42 1.75
CA GLU A 114 13.34 14.27 1.06
C GLU A 114 14.59 13.74 1.80
N LYS A 115 15.44 14.64 2.30
CA LYS A 115 16.60 14.26 3.12
C LYS A 115 16.21 13.56 4.42
N ASP A 116 15.14 14.01 5.07
CA ASP A 116 14.61 13.35 6.28
C ASP A 116 14.14 11.93 5.95
N MET A 117 13.39 11.76 4.86
CA MET A 117 12.87 10.45 4.44
C MET A 117 14.01 9.50 4.05
N GLU A 118 14.99 9.99 3.31
CA GLU A 118 16.19 9.24 2.98
C GLU A 118 16.97 8.83 4.23
N PHE A 119 17.12 9.74 5.19
CA PHE A 119 17.80 9.47 6.45
C PHE A 119 17.08 8.37 7.27
N LEU A 120 15.75 8.41 7.35
CA LEU A 120 14.94 7.37 7.99
C LEU A 120 15.05 6.00 7.28
N SER A 121 15.22 6.01 5.96
CA SER A 121 15.43 4.81 5.18
C SER A 121 16.81 4.15 5.43
N VAL A 122 17.85 4.97 5.56
CA VAL A 122 19.24 4.48 5.72
C VAL A 122 19.57 4.22 7.19
N HIS A 123 19.23 5.15 8.07
CA HIS A 123 19.64 5.20 9.47
C HIS A 123 18.50 4.85 10.44
N GLY A 124 17.55 4.02 10.00
CA GLY A 124 16.30 3.69 10.74
C GLY A 124 16.64 3.40 12.18
N ARG A 125 17.05 2.98 12.97
CA ARG A 125 17.35 2.78 14.41
C ARG A 125 17.22 4.10 15.19
N GLU A 126 17.54 4.04 16.44
CA GLU A 126 17.49 5.18 17.36
C GLU A 126 18.15 6.44 16.80
N LYS A 127 19.30 6.29 16.12
CA LYS A 127 20.02 7.41 15.52
C LYS A 127 19.20 8.19 14.49
N GLY A 128 18.50 7.47 13.59
CA GLY A 128 17.65 8.09 12.57
C GLY A 128 16.44 8.77 13.19
N TRP A 129 15.67 8.04 13.94
CA TRP A 129 14.46 8.55 14.57
C TRP A 129 14.76 9.60 15.64
N GLY A 130 15.82 9.42 16.44
CA GLY A 130 16.20 10.35 17.48
C GLY A 130 16.65 11.73 16.99
N SER A 131 17.24 11.84 15.79
CA SER A 131 17.64 13.13 15.20
C SER A 131 16.49 13.87 14.51
N ILE A 132 15.62 13.12 13.82
CA ILE A 132 14.48 13.68 13.05
C ILE A 132 13.25 13.81 13.94
N MET A 133 13.10 12.91 14.88
CA MET A 133 11.97 12.77 15.77
C MET A 133 12.48 12.53 17.20
N PRO A 134 12.92 13.58 17.95
CA PRO A 134 13.57 13.42 19.25
C PRO A 134 12.77 12.62 20.26
N SER A 135 11.43 12.63 20.13
CA SER A 135 10.52 11.83 20.97
C SER A 135 10.57 10.33 20.68
N ALA A 136 11.21 9.92 19.59
CA ALA A 136 11.30 8.53 19.14
C ALA A 136 12.59 7.82 19.57
N ARG A 137 13.23 8.24 20.65
CA ARG A 137 14.38 7.54 21.22
C ARG A 137 14.02 6.09 21.55
N GLY A 138 14.93 5.17 21.29
CA GLY A 138 14.72 3.73 21.49
C GLY A 138 13.95 3.02 20.37
N VAL A 139 13.51 3.73 19.32
CA VAL A 139 12.88 3.09 18.17
C VAL A 139 13.91 2.35 17.34
N ASN A 140 13.79 1.03 17.30
CA ASN A 140 14.64 0.16 16.49
C ASN A 140 14.00 -0.21 15.15
N TYR A 141 13.25 0.71 14.55
CA TYR A 141 12.55 0.52 13.30
C TYR A 141 13.25 1.28 12.17
N LYS A 142 13.41 0.62 11.02
CA LYS A 142 13.87 1.22 9.78
C LYS A 142 12.69 1.32 8.81
N LEU A 143 12.49 2.48 8.18
CA LEU A 143 11.32 2.69 7.34
C LEU A 143 11.27 1.68 6.18
N CYS A 144 12.32 1.61 5.36
CA CYS A 144 12.55 0.60 4.32
C CYS A 144 13.90 0.85 3.67
N ALA A 145 14.37 -0.04 2.78
CA ALA A 145 15.54 0.24 1.96
C ALA A 145 15.24 1.32 0.91
N ARG A 146 16.23 2.14 0.56
CA ARG A 146 16.09 3.29 -0.34
C ARG A 146 15.36 2.96 -1.65
N LYS A 147 15.64 1.81 -2.28
CA LYS A 147 14.95 1.38 -3.51
C LYS A 147 13.44 1.17 -3.32
N MET A 148 13.02 0.80 -2.12
CA MET A 148 11.62 0.57 -1.76
C MET A 148 10.97 1.78 -1.10
N LEU A 149 11.66 2.92 -1.00
CA LEU A 149 11.09 4.14 -0.43
C LEU A 149 10.10 4.76 -1.42
N MET A 150 8.81 4.63 -1.10
CA MET A 150 7.69 5.09 -1.94
C MET A 150 7.11 6.42 -1.46
N ILE A 151 7.85 7.16 -0.64
CA ILE A 151 7.52 8.51 -0.16
C ILE A 151 8.78 9.36 -0.27
N ASP A 152 8.71 10.47 -1.00
CA ASP A 152 9.84 11.39 -1.07
C ASP A 152 9.79 12.43 0.04
N ARG A 153 8.59 12.88 0.42
CA ARG A 153 8.44 13.86 1.51
C ARG A 153 7.07 13.76 2.19
N VAL A 154 7.01 14.22 3.42
CA VAL A 154 5.76 14.47 4.14
C VAL A 154 5.54 15.97 4.18
N THR A 155 4.47 16.43 3.55
CA THR A 155 4.16 17.87 3.50
C THR A 155 3.54 18.37 4.78
N HIS A 156 2.63 17.58 5.38
CA HIS A 156 1.95 17.99 6.62
C HIS A 156 1.57 16.79 7.48
N VAL A 157 1.61 17.02 8.79
CA VAL A 157 0.99 16.16 9.80
C VAL A 157 0.06 17.01 10.65
N PHE A 158 -1.21 16.62 10.69
CA PHE A 158 -2.25 17.29 11.49
C PHE A 158 -2.74 16.34 12.58
N PRO A 159 -2.43 16.62 13.86
CA PRO A 159 -2.77 15.72 14.98
C PRO A 159 -4.27 15.41 15.11
N SER A 160 -5.11 16.40 14.82
CA SER A 160 -6.57 16.31 14.90
C SER A 160 -7.24 16.45 13.53
N GLY A 161 -6.49 16.23 12.45
CA GLY A 161 -7.01 16.29 11.07
C GLY A 161 -7.85 15.09 10.68
N GLY A 162 -8.31 15.10 9.43
CA GLY A 162 -9.10 14.03 8.85
C GLY A 162 -10.58 14.06 9.27
N ALA A 163 -11.39 13.25 8.59
CA ALA A 163 -12.86 13.25 8.78
C ALA A 163 -13.30 12.86 10.20
N HIS A 164 -12.48 12.09 10.91
CA HIS A 164 -12.76 11.62 12.27
C HIS A 164 -12.02 12.39 13.36
N GLY A 165 -11.19 13.38 12.99
CA GLY A 165 -10.39 14.15 13.93
C GLY A 165 -9.33 13.33 14.69
N LEU A 166 -8.89 12.21 14.11
CA LEU A 166 -7.91 11.30 14.71
C LEU A 166 -6.49 11.51 14.19
N GLY A 167 -6.33 12.45 13.28
CA GLY A 167 -5.10 12.81 12.64
C GLY A 167 -5.12 12.60 11.14
N LEU A 168 -4.24 13.32 10.46
CA LEU A 168 -4.02 13.25 9.01
C LEU A 168 -2.54 13.42 8.74
N ILE A 169 -2.00 12.60 7.85
CA ILE A 169 -0.65 12.74 7.31
C ILE A 169 -0.73 12.82 5.78
N LEU A 170 -0.03 13.77 5.20
CA LEU A 170 0.05 13.96 3.76
C LEU A 170 1.48 13.75 3.29
N GLY A 171 1.68 12.80 2.39
CA GLY A 171 2.96 12.49 1.79
C GLY A 171 2.90 12.53 0.27
N GLU A 172 4.04 12.73 -0.36
CA GLU A 172 4.19 12.81 -1.81
C GLU A 172 5.29 11.88 -2.31
N LYS A 173 5.06 11.31 -3.49
CA LYS A 173 6.05 10.58 -4.30
C LYS A 173 6.12 11.21 -5.68
N ILE A 174 7.29 11.69 -6.06
CA ILE A 174 7.55 12.21 -7.40
C ILE A 174 7.86 11.02 -8.31
N LEU A 175 7.09 10.88 -9.39
CA LEU A 175 7.27 9.78 -10.33
C LEU A 175 8.24 10.20 -11.44
N ASP A 176 9.41 9.58 -11.49
CA ASP A 176 10.41 9.75 -12.56
C ASP A 176 10.48 8.46 -13.38
N ARG A 177 10.45 8.58 -14.71
CA ARG A 177 10.59 7.45 -15.64
C ARG A 177 11.87 6.64 -15.44
N LYS A 178 12.90 7.23 -14.82
CA LYS A 178 14.15 6.55 -14.45
C LYS A 178 14.03 5.65 -13.22
N HIS A 179 12.94 5.72 -12.48
CA HIS A 179 12.74 4.82 -11.34
C HIS A 179 12.71 3.37 -11.80
N TRP A 180 13.37 2.50 -11.05
CA TRP A 180 13.63 1.10 -11.39
C TRP A 180 12.38 0.29 -11.73
N TYR A 181 11.23 0.64 -11.19
CA TYR A 181 9.97 -0.10 -11.39
C TYR A 181 9.33 0.18 -12.76
N PHE A 182 9.57 1.33 -13.39
CA PHE A 182 8.98 1.63 -14.69
C PHE A 182 9.47 0.72 -15.83
N PRO A 183 10.77 0.47 -16.02
CA PRO A 183 11.21 -0.46 -17.05
C PRO A 183 10.85 -1.92 -16.73
N CYS A 184 10.52 -2.25 -15.47
CA CYS A 184 10.16 -3.60 -15.04
C CYS A 184 8.66 -3.90 -15.20
N HIS A 185 7.79 -2.89 -15.08
CA HIS A 185 6.36 -3.11 -14.94
C HIS A 185 5.53 -2.11 -15.76
N PHE A 186 5.23 -2.41 -17.04
CA PHE A 186 5.62 -3.57 -17.86
C PHE A 186 6.54 -3.14 -19.00
N HIS A 187 7.13 -4.08 -19.78
CA HIS A 187 8.12 -3.78 -20.83
C HIS A 187 7.71 -2.70 -21.85
N LYS A 188 6.44 -2.67 -22.31
CA LYS A 188 5.92 -1.68 -23.26
C LYS A 188 4.78 -0.82 -22.67
N ASP A 189 4.55 -0.91 -21.38
CA ASP A 189 3.48 -0.22 -20.67
C ASP A 189 4.00 0.17 -19.28
N GLN A 190 4.75 1.26 -19.25
CA GLN A 190 5.48 1.70 -18.06
C GLN A 190 4.54 2.36 -17.05
N VAL A 191 4.06 1.59 -16.11
CA VAL A 191 3.19 2.05 -15.02
C VAL A 191 3.77 1.65 -13.66
N MET A 192 3.57 2.48 -12.65
CA MET A 192 3.89 2.10 -11.28
C MET A 192 2.93 1.01 -10.81
N ALA A 193 3.47 -0.08 -10.26
CA ALA A 193 2.64 -1.15 -9.72
C ALA A 193 1.76 -0.63 -8.57
N GLY A 194 0.46 -0.98 -8.58
CA GLY A 194 -0.46 -0.60 -7.51
C GLY A 194 -0.04 -1.10 -6.14
N SER A 195 0.67 -2.24 -6.06
CA SER A 195 1.28 -2.76 -4.84
C SER A 195 2.35 -1.82 -4.26
N LEU A 196 3.15 -1.15 -5.10
CA LEU A 196 4.12 -0.15 -4.64
C LEU A 196 3.44 1.13 -4.13
N VAL A 197 2.32 1.53 -4.76
CA VAL A 197 1.49 2.64 -4.26
C VAL A 197 0.91 2.30 -2.89
N ALA A 198 0.36 1.11 -2.73
CA ALA A 198 -0.16 0.63 -1.46
C ALA A 198 0.93 0.54 -0.38
N ASP A 199 2.14 0.10 -0.75
CA ASP A 199 3.29 0.08 0.18
C ASP A 199 3.67 1.50 0.61
N GLY A 200 3.66 2.48 -0.31
CA GLY A 200 3.85 3.90 0.03
C GLY A 200 2.86 4.41 1.08
N CYS A 201 1.57 4.08 0.92
CA CYS A 201 0.55 4.39 1.92
C CYS A 201 0.85 3.72 3.27
N SER A 202 1.31 2.45 3.25
CA SER A 202 1.69 1.72 4.46
C SER A 202 2.93 2.32 5.14
N GLN A 203 3.92 2.76 4.37
CA GLN A 203 5.10 3.47 4.88
C GLN A 203 4.71 4.78 5.57
N LEU A 204 3.79 5.53 4.94
CA LEU A 204 3.27 6.78 5.50
C LEU A 204 2.52 6.54 6.81
N LEU A 205 1.69 5.49 6.86
CA LEU A 205 0.99 5.08 8.09
C LEU A 205 1.97 4.69 9.20
N LYS A 206 3.00 3.91 8.90
CA LYS A 206 4.04 3.52 9.86
C LYS A 206 4.75 4.73 10.45
N LEU A 207 5.11 5.70 9.59
CA LEU A 207 5.69 6.96 10.03
C LEU A 207 4.74 7.72 10.96
N PHE A 208 3.45 7.79 10.61
CA PHE A 208 2.44 8.45 11.42
C PHE A 208 2.26 7.79 12.79
N MET A 209 2.25 6.46 12.86
CA MET A 209 2.15 5.73 14.13
C MET A 209 3.35 5.99 15.06
N VAL A 210 4.57 6.07 14.51
CA VAL A 210 5.75 6.47 15.28
C VAL A 210 5.65 7.94 15.68
N TRP A 211 5.17 8.81 14.80
CA TRP A 211 4.93 10.22 15.08
C TRP A 211 3.94 10.43 16.26
N LEU A 212 2.88 9.63 16.32
CA LEU A 212 1.91 9.61 17.43
C LEU A 212 2.51 9.12 18.77
N GLY A 213 3.64 8.45 18.74
CA GLY A 213 4.31 7.93 19.93
C GLY A 213 4.02 6.46 20.24
N LEU A 214 3.49 5.66 19.30
CA LEU A 214 3.21 4.24 19.49
C LEU A 214 4.43 3.44 19.99
N HIS A 215 5.62 3.79 19.53
CA HIS A 215 6.89 3.19 19.96
C HIS A 215 7.17 3.28 21.46
N LYS A 216 6.41 4.10 22.19
CA LYS A 216 6.53 4.24 23.66
C LYS A 216 5.62 3.28 24.42
N THR A 217 4.74 2.55 23.73
CA THR A 217 3.82 1.58 24.34
C THR A 217 4.22 0.13 24.07
N VAL A 218 5.18 -0.09 23.17
CA VAL A 218 5.64 -1.43 22.80
C VAL A 218 7.16 -1.44 22.72
N ASP A 219 7.76 -2.46 23.32
CA ASP A 219 9.19 -2.72 23.17
C ASP A 219 9.46 -3.33 21.80
N ASN A 220 10.61 -2.97 21.19
CA ASN A 220 11.05 -3.51 19.90
C ASN A 220 9.99 -3.41 18.79
N LEU A 221 9.51 -2.21 18.55
CA LEU A 221 8.49 -1.93 17.52
C LEU A 221 8.82 -2.56 16.16
N VAL A 222 7.94 -3.44 15.70
CA VAL A 222 7.98 -4.06 14.38
C VAL A 222 6.59 -3.97 13.75
N PHE A 223 6.52 -3.53 12.50
CA PHE A 223 5.27 -3.52 11.74
C PHE A 223 5.17 -4.79 10.90
N ARG A 224 4.11 -5.53 11.08
CA ARG A 224 3.80 -6.75 10.31
C ARG A 224 2.34 -6.75 9.87
N PRO A 225 2.02 -7.35 8.71
CA PRO A 225 0.63 -7.64 8.37
C PRO A 225 -0.01 -8.50 9.47
N VAL A 226 -1.28 -8.23 9.76
CA VAL A 226 -2.05 -9.11 10.66
C VAL A 226 -2.50 -10.32 9.84
N PRO A 227 -2.07 -11.56 10.18
CA PRO A 227 -2.47 -12.75 9.44
C PRO A 227 -3.99 -12.91 9.39
N GLY A 228 -4.51 -13.37 8.26
CA GLY A 228 -5.93 -13.58 8.04
C GLY A 228 -6.75 -12.32 7.72
N THR A 229 -6.15 -11.13 7.76
CA THR A 229 -6.84 -9.89 7.38
C THR A 229 -7.05 -9.82 5.87
N LYS A 230 -8.31 -9.65 5.46
CA LYS A 230 -8.69 -9.49 4.05
C LYS A 230 -8.45 -8.07 3.58
N ASN A 231 -7.69 -7.94 2.50
CA ASN A 231 -7.37 -6.65 1.87
C ASN A 231 -8.04 -6.61 0.49
N LYS A 232 -9.00 -5.70 0.32
CA LYS A 232 -9.64 -5.50 -0.98
C LYS A 232 -8.89 -4.43 -1.76
N VAL A 233 -8.43 -4.80 -2.97
CA VAL A 233 -7.73 -3.91 -3.89
C VAL A 233 -8.61 -3.68 -5.12
N ARG A 234 -8.81 -2.42 -5.50
CA ARG A 234 -9.56 -1.99 -6.68
C ARG A 234 -8.79 -0.95 -7.46
#